data_3c259375491a36dcf5156552753d0e93
#
_entry.id   3c259375491a36dcf5156552753d0e93
#
_cell.length_a   1.000
_cell.length_b   1.000
_cell.length_c   1.000
_cell.angle_alpha   90.00
_cell.angle_beta   90.00
_cell.angle_gamma   90.00
#
_symmetry.space_group_name_H-M   'P 1'
#
loop_
_entity.id
_entity.type
_entity.pdbx_description
1 polymer ?
#
loop_
_entity_poly.entity_id
_entity_poly.type
_entity_poly.pdbx_seq_one_letter_code
_entity_poly.pdbx_strand_id
1 'polypeptide(L)'
;MVIIQQTMLIGIGMIGGTSSEFGLYKKLIPPGRRRMSTLPVVAGKAFVYASIYAVTLFYILGLHYKLFHFPTNGHTADIIAFLIPYLLSCIFLGIAVSTLFQRREQSIMLLLWCSIPALMLSGASVPREAMPEWLYRFGQILPSSSGVEGFIRLQSMGASFSDVLHEVRILWILTIVYGGFAAVGIHLRLKKAAGK
;
A
#
# COMPACT_ATOMS: atom_id res chain seq x y z
N MET A 1 2.83 10.62 -2.84
CA MET A 1 1.96 9.57 -2.28
C MET A 1 1.31 8.69 -3.34
N VAL A 2 0.46 9.20 -4.24
CA VAL A 2 -0.24 8.38 -5.25
C VAL A 2 0.72 7.51 -6.08
N ILE A 3 1.80 8.09 -6.60
CA ILE A 3 2.80 7.36 -7.40
C ILE A 3 3.42 6.22 -6.58
N ILE A 4 3.74 6.45 -5.31
CA ILE A 4 4.29 5.44 -4.42
C ILE A 4 3.29 4.29 -4.25
N GLN A 5 2.02 4.58 -3.98
CA GLN A 5 0.97 3.57 -3.90
C GLN A 5 0.85 2.78 -5.20
N GLN A 6 0.81 3.44 -6.36
CA GLN A 6 0.63 2.77 -7.65
C GLN A 6 1.82 1.87 -8.00
N THR A 7 3.05 2.35 -7.81
CA THR A 7 4.24 1.54 -8.03
C THR A 7 4.30 0.32 -7.10
N MET A 8 3.88 0.49 -5.84
CA MET A 8 3.75 -0.63 -4.89
C MET A 8 2.73 -1.65 -5.36
N LEU A 9 1.53 -1.21 -5.72
CA LEU A 9 0.46 -2.10 -6.17
C LEU A 9 0.86 -2.88 -7.42
N ILE A 10 1.45 -2.22 -8.41
CA ILE A 10 1.93 -2.86 -9.63
C ILE A 10 3.04 -3.86 -9.31
N GLY A 11 4.07 -3.45 -8.57
CA GLY A 11 5.21 -4.29 -8.22
C GLY A 11 4.80 -5.54 -7.40
N ILE A 12 4.02 -5.34 -6.34
CA ILE A 12 3.54 -6.45 -5.50
C ILE A 12 2.56 -7.34 -6.29
N GLY A 13 1.70 -6.73 -7.11
CA GLY A 13 0.77 -7.45 -7.98
C GLY A 13 1.48 -8.34 -8.99
N MET A 14 2.51 -7.83 -9.66
CA MET A 14 3.34 -8.60 -10.60
C MET A 14 4.02 -9.80 -9.93
N ILE A 15 4.64 -9.59 -8.76
CA ILE A 15 5.30 -10.67 -8.01
C ILE A 15 4.28 -11.72 -7.55
N GLY A 16 3.08 -11.29 -7.12
CA GLY A 16 1.99 -12.19 -6.77
C GLY A 16 1.46 -12.99 -7.96
N GLY A 17 1.26 -12.34 -9.11
CA GLY A 17 0.88 -12.97 -10.36
C GLY A 17 1.92 -14.00 -10.82
N THR A 18 3.20 -13.64 -10.84
CA THR A 18 4.31 -14.54 -11.13
C THR A 18 4.35 -15.73 -10.18
N SER A 19 4.15 -15.50 -8.88
CA SER A 19 4.11 -16.59 -7.89
C SER A 19 2.97 -17.57 -8.13
N SER A 20 1.84 -17.09 -8.65
CA SER A 20 0.69 -17.93 -9.04
C SER A 20 0.97 -18.69 -10.33
N GLU A 21 1.52 -18.03 -11.35
CA GLU A 21 1.82 -18.55 -12.66
C GLU A 21 2.83 -19.71 -12.59
N PHE A 22 3.93 -19.52 -11.87
CA PHE A 22 4.98 -20.54 -11.71
C PHE A 22 4.77 -21.50 -10.54
N GLY A 23 3.61 -21.45 -9.87
CA GLY A 23 3.30 -22.35 -8.76
C GLY A 23 4.24 -22.23 -7.55
N LEU A 24 4.88 -21.07 -7.37
CA LEU A 24 5.88 -20.86 -6.32
C LEU A 24 5.28 -20.98 -4.92
N TYR A 25 3.96 -20.88 -4.78
CA TYR A 25 3.27 -21.12 -3.51
C TYR A 25 3.49 -22.54 -2.96
N LYS A 26 3.75 -23.53 -3.85
CA LYS A 26 4.10 -24.90 -3.41
C LYS A 26 5.43 -24.96 -2.68
N LYS A 27 6.41 -24.14 -3.07
CA LYS A 27 7.74 -24.08 -2.43
C LYS A 27 7.70 -23.45 -1.04
N LEU A 28 6.65 -22.70 -0.72
CA LEU A 28 6.45 -22.11 0.60
C LEU A 28 5.85 -23.10 1.61
N ILE A 29 5.52 -24.33 1.16
CA ILE A 29 4.95 -25.38 1.99
C ILE A 29 6.11 -26.23 2.54
N PRO A 30 6.42 -26.21 3.85
CA PRO A 30 7.45 -27.06 4.43
C PRO A 30 7.02 -28.53 4.35
N PRO A 31 7.92 -29.46 3.95
CA PRO A 31 7.61 -30.88 3.96
C PRO A 31 7.31 -31.32 5.41
N GLY A 32 6.13 -31.93 5.62
CA GLY A 32 5.75 -32.50 6.93
C GLY A 32 4.84 -31.62 7.81
N ARG A 33 4.56 -30.38 7.50
CA ARG A 33 3.65 -29.53 8.30
C ARG A 33 2.31 -29.36 7.60
N ARG A 34 1.28 -30.07 8.06
CA ARG A 34 -0.12 -29.97 7.59
C ARG A 34 -0.80 -28.63 7.97
N ARG A 35 -0.28 -27.89 8.93
CA ARG A 35 -0.82 -26.60 9.40
C ARG A 35 0.11 -25.47 8.95
N MET A 36 -0.25 -24.83 7.88
CA MET A 36 0.48 -23.66 7.39
C MET A 36 0.06 -22.42 8.17
N SER A 37 1.02 -21.81 8.85
CA SER A 37 0.82 -20.48 9.41
C SER A 37 0.90 -19.46 8.28
N THR A 38 -0.23 -18.93 7.89
CA THR A 38 -0.34 -17.87 6.85
C THR A 38 0.35 -16.58 7.29
N LEU A 39 0.30 -16.29 8.60
CA LEU A 39 0.87 -15.10 9.21
C LEU A 39 2.36 -14.88 8.90
N PRO A 40 3.28 -15.85 9.10
CA PRO A 40 4.70 -15.62 8.79
C PRO A 40 4.96 -15.37 7.29
N VAL A 41 4.15 -15.95 6.41
CA VAL A 41 4.28 -15.68 4.97
C VAL A 41 3.85 -14.25 4.63
N VAL A 42 2.75 -13.78 5.20
CA VAL A 42 2.29 -12.39 5.02
C VAL A 42 3.27 -11.42 5.64
N ALA A 43 3.72 -11.68 6.87
CA ALA A 43 4.69 -10.83 7.57
C ALA A 43 6.05 -10.77 6.85
N GLY A 44 6.55 -11.91 6.37
CA GLY A 44 7.80 -11.96 5.60
C GLY A 44 7.71 -11.17 4.30
N LYS A 45 6.61 -11.32 3.54
CA LYS A 45 6.38 -10.50 2.35
C LYS A 45 6.26 -9.02 2.69
N ALA A 46 5.49 -8.68 3.72
CA ALA A 46 5.32 -7.30 4.15
C ALA A 46 6.65 -6.67 4.57
N PHE A 47 7.49 -7.40 5.30
CA PHE A 47 8.81 -6.91 5.72
C PHE A 47 9.73 -6.61 4.52
N VAL A 48 9.80 -7.52 3.53
CA VAL A 48 10.61 -7.32 2.33
C VAL A 48 10.13 -6.09 1.56
N TYR A 49 8.82 -5.95 1.34
CA TYR A 49 8.27 -4.80 0.64
C TYR A 49 8.47 -3.50 1.43
N ALA A 50 8.27 -3.54 2.76
CA ALA A 50 8.51 -2.39 3.62
C ALA A 50 9.97 -1.92 3.53
N SER A 51 10.94 -2.84 3.52
CA SER A 51 12.36 -2.52 3.40
C SER A 51 12.68 -1.82 2.06
N ILE A 52 12.18 -2.36 0.95
CA ILE A 52 12.39 -1.77 -0.39
C ILE A 52 11.80 -0.36 -0.46
N TYR A 53 10.56 -0.21 0.00
CA TYR A 53 9.89 1.09 -0.09
C TYR A 53 10.32 2.09 0.97
N ALA A 54 10.86 1.64 2.11
CA ALA A 54 11.52 2.52 3.07
C ALA A 54 12.75 3.19 2.44
N VAL A 55 13.57 2.44 1.69
CA VAL A 55 14.71 2.98 0.94
C VAL A 55 14.23 3.98 -0.13
N THR A 56 13.18 3.63 -0.88
CA THR A 56 12.60 4.52 -1.90
C THR A 56 12.06 5.81 -1.30
N LEU A 57 11.36 5.74 -0.16
CA LEU A 57 10.87 6.91 0.55
C LEU A 57 11.98 7.76 1.12
N PHE A 58 13.01 7.14 1.69
CA PHE A 58 14.18 7.85 2.17
C PHE A 58 14.86 8.64 1.03
N TYR A 59 14.96 8.04 -0.15
CA TYR A 59 15.48 8.72 -1.33
C TYR A 59 14.58 9.90 -1.77
N ILE A 60 13.29 9.66 -1.95
CA ILE A 60 12.35 10.67 -2.45
C ILE A 60 12.17 11.82 -1.44
N LEU A 61 11.94 11.51 -0.17
CA LEU A 61 11.63 12.52 0.84
C LEU A 61 12.88 13.12 1.49
N GLY A 62 13.98 12.35 1.59
CA GLY A 62 15.22 12.82 2.16
C GLY A 62 16.09 13.57 1.16
N LEU A 63 16.53 12.86 0.12
CA LEU A 63 17.52 13.40 -0.81
C LEU A 63 16.90 14.36 -1.84
N HIS A 64 15.76 13.97 -2.42
CA HIS A 64 15.13 14.77 -3.47
C HIS A 64 14.65 16.13 -2.95
N TYR A 65 14.02 16.17 -1.78
CA TYR A 65 13.57 17.43 -1.17
C TYR A 65 14.73 18.38 -0.84
N LYS A 66 15.86 17.84 -0.37
CA LYS A 66 17.07 18.63 -0.11
C LYS A 66 17.71 19.17 -1.38
N LEU A 67 17.78 18.36 -2.44
CA LEU A 67 18.39 18.74 -3.72
C LEU A 67 17.60 19.85 -4.44
N PHE A 68 16.28 19.79 -4.39
CA PHE A 68 15.41 20.76 -5.08
C PHE A 68 14.94 21.92 -4.20
N HIS A 69 15.44 22.02 -2.96
CA HIS A 69 15.13 23.09 -2.02
C HIS A 69 13.61 23.31 -1.83
N PHE A 70 12.83 22.22 -1.83
CA PHE A 70 11.41 22.33 -1.57
C PHE A 70 11.17 22.81 -0.13
N PRO A 71 10.24 23.76 0.08
CA PRO A 71 9.92 24.24 1.42
C PRO A 71 9.37 23.09 2.29
N THR A 72 10.05 22.80 3.38
CA THR A 72 9.65 21.79 4.35
C THR A 72 9.34 22.49 5.67
N ASN A 73 8.06 22.72 5.94
CA ASN A 73 7.62 23.38 7.17
C ASN A 73 7.31 22.36 8.30
N GLY A 74 7.26 21.06 7.96
CA GLY A 74 6.90 20.02 8.91
C GLY A 74 8.10 19.42 9.66
N HIS A 75 7.85 18.94 10.87
CA HIS A 75 8.84 18.17 11.63
C HIS A 75 9.06 16.80 10.98
N THR A 76 10.32 16.47 10.69
CA THR A 76 10.69 15.19 10.04
C THR A 76 10.19 13.97 10.82
N ALA A 77 10.17 14.05 12.16
CA ALA A 77 9.67 12.95 13.00
C ALA A 77 8.18 12.67 12.78
N ASP A 78 7.35 13.71 12.65
CA ASP A 78 5.92 13.60 12.43
C ASP A 78 5.62 13.00 11.03
N ILE A 79 6.41 13.41 10.04
CA ILE A 79 6.31 12.88 8.70
C ILE A 79 6.66 11.39 8.68
N ILE A 80 7.74 10.97 9.35
CA ILE A 80 8.13 9.56 9.43
C ILE A 80 7.05 8.74 10.16
N ALA A 81 6.53 9.25 11.28
CA ALA A 81 5.47 8.58 12.03
C ALA A 81 4.19 8.40 11.21
N PHE A 82 3.84 9.38 10.35
CA PHE A 82 2.71 9.30 9.43
C PHE A 82 2.94 8.30 8.29
N LEU A 83 4.18 8.20 7.80
CA LEU A 83 4.51 7.32 6.67
C LEU A 83 4.42 5.82 7.02
N ILE A 84 4.62 5.45 8.29
CA ILE A 84 4.54 4.05 8.72
C ILE A 84 3.17 3.43 8.43
N PRO A 85 2.05 3.94 8.96
CA PRO A 85 0.73 3.37 8.67
C PRO A 85 0.34 3.49 7.20
N TYR A 86 0.80 4.56 6.52
CA TYR A 86 0.58 4.72 5.09
C TYR A 86 1.24 3.60 4.28
N LEU A 87 2.53 3.33 4.52
CA LEU A 87 3.25 2.24 3.85
C LEU A 87 2.63 0.88 4.13
N LEU A 88 2.31 0.59 5.40
CA LEU A 88 1.72 -0.68 5.78
C LEU A 88 0.36 -0.91 5.10
N SER A 89 -0.49 0.12 5.04
CA SER A 89 -1.79 0.02 4.37
C SER A 89 -1.64 -0.25 2.87
N CYS A 90 -0.69 0.43 2.20
CA CYS A 90 -0.40 0.19 0.78
C CYS A 90 0.16 -1.21 0.52
N ILE A 91 1.08 -1.70 1.38
CA ILE A 91 1.68 -3.03 1.26
C ILE A 91 0.60 -4.12 1.42
N PHE A 92 -0.23 -4.03 2.46
CA PHE A 92 -1.29 -5.01 2.67
C PHE A 92 -2.36 -4.98 1.60
N LEU A 93 -2.72 -3.80 1.10
CA LEU A 93 -3.59 -3.66 -0.07
C LEU A 93 -2.96 -4.35 -1.29
N GLY A 94 -1.68 -4.09 -1.56
CA GLY A 94 -0.94 -4.73 -2.65
C GLY A 94 -0.89 -6.25 -2.54
N ILE A 95 -0.61 -6.78 -1.33
CA ILE A 95 -0.60 -8.22 -1.08
C ILE A 95 -2.02 -8.80 -1.26
N ALA A 96 -3.07 -8.16 -0.75
CA ALA A 96 -4.45 -8.60 -0.90
C ALA A 96 -4.85 -8.67 -2.39
N VAL A 97 -4.64 -7.60 -3.13
CA VAL A 97 -4.93 -7.52 -4.57
C VAL A 97 -4.09 -8.52 -5.37
N SER A 98 -2.81 -8.73 -4.99
CA SER A 98 -1.93 -9.70 -5.67
C SER A 98 -2.44 -11.13 -5.62
N THR A 99 -3.24 -11.48 -4.60
CA THR A 99 -3.84 -12.81 -4.49
C THR A 99 -4.98 -13.05 -5.51
N LEU A 100 -5.51 -12.01 -6.12
CA LEU A 100 -6.55 -12.13 -7.16
C LEU A 100 -5.97 -12.54 -8.50
N PHE A 101 -4.72 -12.16 -8.78
CA PHE A 101 -4.08 -12.39 -10.07
C PHE A 101 -3.54 -13.82 -10.22
N GLN A 102 -3.71 -14.36 -11.41
CA GLN A 102 -3.17 -15.66 -11.80
C GLN A 102 -1.94 -15.53 -12.70
N ARG A 103 -1.83 -14.43 -13.43
CA ARG A 103 -0.71 -14.08 -14.31
C ARG A 103 -0.24 -12.67 -14.02
N ARG A 104 1.05 -12.41 -14.24
CA ARG A 104 1.66 -11.08 -14.05
C ARG A 104 1.00 -10.00 -14.92
N GLU A 105 0.61 -10.35 -16.15
CA GLU A 105 0.00 -9.43 -17.13
C GLU A 105 -1.34 -8.87 -16.66
N GLN A 106 -2.16 -9.71 -15.98
CA GLN A 106 -3.44 -9.30 -15.42
C GLN A 106 -3.28 -8.17 -14.38
N SER A 107 -2.20 -8.22 -13.59
CA SER A 107 -1.91 -7.22 -12.59
C SER A 107 -1.56 -5.88 -13.23
N ILE A 108 -0.72 -5.89 -14.27
CA ILE A 108 -0.32 -4.68 -14.98
C ILE A 108 -1.54 -4.00 -15.61
N MET A 109 -2.33 -4.76 -16.37
CA MET A 109 -3.51 -4.22 -17.06
C MET A 109 -4.50 -3.59 -16.08
N LEU A 110 -4.91 -4.35 -15.05
CA LEU A 110 -5.92 -3.88 -14.10
C LEU A 110 -5.44 -2.66 -13.32
N LEU A 111 -4.20 -2.67 -12.85
CA LEU A 111 -3.68 -1.58 -12.03
C LEU A 111 -3.38 -0.32 -12.84
N LEU A 112 -3.00 -0.45 -14.12
CA LEU A 112 -2.90 0.69 -15.02
C LEU A 112 -4.27 1.34 -15.26
N TRP A 113 -5.31 0.55 -15.52
CA TRP A 113 -6.67 1.08 -15.68
C TRP A 113 -7.19 1.76 -14.42
N CYS A 114 -6.87 1.22 -13.24
CA CYS A 114 -7.26 1.81 -11.96
C CYS A 114 -6.42 3.03 -11.57
N SER A 115 -5.29 3.32 -12.24
CA SER A 115 -4.38 4.38 -11.83
C SER A 115 -4.98 5.77 -12.00
N ILE A 116 -5.71 6.02 -13.09
CA ILE A 116 -6.35 7.31 -13.36
C ILE A 116 -7.49 7.60 -12.36
N PRO A 117 -8.46 6.68 -12.14
CA PRO A 117 -9.44 6.86 -11.08
C PRO A 117 -8.83 7.03 -9.70
N ALA A 118 -7.79 6.28 -9.36
CA ALA A 118 -7.10 6.41 -8.08
C ALA A 118 -6.44 7.78 -7.90
N LEU A 119 -5.84 8.33 -8.97
CA LEU A 119 -5.27 9.67 -8.96
C LEU A 119 -6.34 10.74 -8.73
N MET A 120 -7.49 10.63 -9.40
CA MET A 120 -8.62 11.53 -9.23
C MET A 120 -9.19 11.47 -7.81
N LEU A 121 -9.44 10.25 -7.31
CA LEU A 121 -9.99 10.01 -5.98
C LEU A 121 -9.05 10.41 -4.83
N SER A 122 -7.76 10.50 -5.10
CA SER A 122 -6.76 10.85 -4.08
C SER A 122 -6.80 12.32 -3.62
N GLY A 123 -7.54 13.18 -4.31
CA GLY A 123 -7.53 14.61 -4.05
C GLY A 123 -6.31 15.36 -4.59
N ALA A 124 -5.38 14.66 -5.26
CA ALA A 124 -4.18 15.29 -5.83
C ALA A 124 -4.47 16.09 -7.10
N SER A 125 -5.43 15.65 -7.92
CA SER A 125 -5.80 16.29 -9.19
C SER A 125 -7.08 17.10 -9.07
N VAL A 126 -8.02 16.68 -8.25
CA VAL A 126 -9.31 17.37 -8.04
C VAL A 126 -9.39 17.75 -6.57
N PRO A 127 -9.54 19.06 -6.24
CA PRO A 127 -9.73 19.51 -4.87
C PRO A 127 -10.97 18.86 -4.25
N ARG A 128 -10.89 18.54 -2.96
CA ARG A 128 -11.96 17.84 -2.24
C ARG A 128 -13.27 18.62 -2.21
N GLU A 129 -13.19 19.94 -2.16
CA GLU A 129 -14.33 20.83 -2.14
C GLU A 129 -15.16 20.75 -3.43
N ALA A 130 -14.52 20.32 -4.53
CA ALA A 130 -15.16 20.12 -5.84
C ALA A 130 -15.70 18.69 -6.02
N MET A 131 -15.46 17.76 -5.07
CA MET A 131 -15.93 16.40 -5.17
C MET A 131 -17.30 16.22 -4.49
N PRO A 132 -18.23 15.45 -5.11
CA PRO A 132 -19.43 14.99 -4.44
C PRO A 132 -19.08 14.15 -3.20
N GLU A 133 -19.86 14.26 -2.12
CA GLU A 133 -19.57 13.60 -0.84
C GLU A 133 -19.44 12.07 -0.95
N TRP A 134 -20.27 11.44 -1.78
CA TRP A 134 -20.18 9.98 -2.02
C TRP A 134 -18.86 9.57 -2.69
N LEU A 135 -18.33 10.41 -3.61
CA LEU A 135 -17.07 10.15 -4.29
C LEU A 135 -15.89 10.31 -3.33
N TYR A 136 -15.94 11.32 -2.47
CA TYR A 136 -14.98 11.53 -1.41
C TYR A 136 -14.91 10.33 -0.44
N ARG A 137 -16.06 9.86 0.05
CA ARG A 137 -16.13 8.68 0.93
C ARG A 137 -15.60 7.43 0.26
N PHE A 138 -15.89 7.25 -1.03
CA PHE A 138 -15.35 6.14 -1.81
C PHE A 138 -13.82 6.23 -1.97
N GLY A 139 -13.32 7.44 -2.15
CA GLY A 139 -11.88 7.71 -2.23
C GLY A 139 -11.12 7.33 -0.95
N GLN A 140 -11.74 7.46 0.22
CA GLN A 140 -11.11 7.11 1.49
C GLN A 140 -10.78 5.60 1.65
N ILE A 141 -11.36 4.74 0.82
CA ILE A 141 -10.98 3.32 0.74
C ILE A 141 -9.52 3.20 0.25
N LEU A 142 -9.05 4.14 -0.56
CA LEU A 142 -7.67 4.12 -1.04
C LEU A 142 -6.73 4.79 -0.04
N PRO A 143 -5.65 4.13 0.38
CA PRO A 143 -4.66 4.73 1.27
C PRO A 143 -4.08 6.05 0.76
N SER A 144 -4.01 6.22 -0.60
CA SER A 144 -3.52 7.44 -1.21
C SER A 144 -4.33 8.68 -0.87
N SER A 145 -5.65 8.56 -0.66
CA SER A 145 -6.50 9.70 -0.34
C SER A 145 -6.15 10.31 1.01
N SER A 146 -6.18 9.51 2.06
CA SER A 146 -5.74 9.95 3.39
C SER A 146 -4.24 10.24 3.44
N GLY A 147 -3.44 9.50 2.64
CA GLY A 147 -2.00 9.70 2.51
C GLY A 147 -1.61 11.04 1.90
N VAL A 148 -2.30 11.49 0.85
CA VAL A 148 -2.06 12.79 0.20
C VAL A 148 -2.45 13.93 1.13
N GLU A 149 -3.63 13.85 1.74
CA GLU A 149 -4.14 14.91 2.62
C GLU A 149 -3.25 15.10 3.85
N GLY A 150 -2.98 14.04 4.60
CA GLY A 150 -2.16 14.13 5.78
C GLY A 150 -0.73 14.56 5.46
N PHE A 151 -0.18 14.09 4.33
CA PHE A 151 1.16 14.49 3.90
C PHE A 151 1.25 15.98 3.53
N ILE A 152 0.28 16.52 2.79
CA ILE A 152 0.24 17.94 2.43
C ILE A 152 0.14 18.81 3.70
N ARG A 153 -0.72 18.43 4.65
CA ARG A 153 -0.87 19.14 5.93
C ARG A 153 0.44 19.17 6.71
N LEU A 154 1.09 18.03 6.86
CA LEU A 154 2.37 17.91 7.60
C LEU A 154 3.50 18.64 6.88
N GLN A 155 3.69 18.37 5.58
CA GLN A 155 4.87 18.83 4.83
C GLN A 155 4.76 20.28 4.40
N SER A 156 3.61 20.69 3.85
CA SER A 156 3.45 22.01 3.25
C SER A 156 2.88 23.04 4.22
N MET A 157 1.92 22.63 5.06
CA MET A 157 1.26 23.55 6.00
C MET A 157 1.95 23.59 7.37
N GLY A 158 2.91 22.71 7.65
CA GLY A 158 3.58 22.65 8.95
C GLY A 158 2.67 22.27 10.11
N ALA A 159 1.57 21.53 9.80
CA ALA A 159 0.66 21.07 10.82
C ALA A 159 1.35 20.09 11.79
N SER A 160 0.89 20.04 13.02
CA SER A 160 1.41 19.10 14.01
C SER A 160 0.82 17.69 13.78
N PHE A 161 1.46 16.67 14.35
CA PHE A 161 0.97 15.30 14.27
C PHE A 161 -0.46 15.14 14.81
N SER A 162 -0.84 15.96 15.80
CA SER A 162 -2.20 15.98 16.36
C SER A 162 -3.27 16.36 15.34
N ASP A 163 -2.92 17.21 14.37
CA ASP A 163 -3.88 17.74 13.40
C ASP A 163 -4.20 16.72 12.27
N VAL A 164 -3.35 15.71 12.11
CA VAL A 164 -3.50 14.63 11.12
C VAL A 164 -3.89 13.28 11.75
N LEU A 165 -4.28 13.27 13.02
CA LEU A 165 -4.69 12.04 13.71
C LEU A 165 -5.90 11.36 13.07
N HIS A 166 -6.77 12.12 12.40
CA HIS A 166 -7.91 11.56 11.68
C HIS A 166 -7.44 10.69 10.53
N GLU A 167 -6.54 11.19 9.70
CA GLU A 167 -5.96 10.48 8.56
C GLU A 167 -5.13 9.28 9.02
N VAL A 168 -4.37 9.44 10.11
CA VAL A 168 -3.60 8.35 10.72
C VAL A 168 -4.51 7.21 11.19
N ARG A 169 -5.64 7.53 11.82
CA ARG A 169 -6.63 6.52 12.25
C ARG A 169 -7.21 5.76 11.06
N ILE A 170 -7.59 6.47 9.99
CA ILE A 170 -8.08 5.83 8.76
C ILE A 170 -7.03 4.88 8.19
N LEU A 171 -5.77 5.31 8.10
CA LEU A 171 -4.67 4.48 7.61
C LEU A 171 -4.43 3.22 8.45
N TRP A 172 -4.55 3.30 9.77
CA TRP A 172 -4.45 2.13 10.65
C TRP A 172 -5.63 1.18 10.48
N ILE A 173 -6.86 1.71 10.34
CA ILE A 173 -8.05 0.89 10.05
C ILE A 173 -7.85 0.16 8.72
N LEU A 174 -7.43 0.85 7.67
CA LEU A 174 -7.14 0.27 6.36
C LEU A 174 -6.04 -0.80 6.45
N THR A 175 -4.99 -0.56 7.24
CA THR A 175 -3.90 -1.52 7.49
C THR A 175 -4.46 -2.84 8.07
N ILE A 176 -5.33 -2.76 9.06
CA ILE A 176 -5.94 -3.94 9.70
C ILE A 176 -6.86 -4.66 8.72
N VAL A 177 -7.73 -3.93 8.03
CA VAL A 177 -8.69 -4.48 7.07
C VAL A 177 -7.95 -5.18 5.91
N TYR A 178 -6.99 -4.50 5.29
CA TYR A 178 -6.23 -5.06 4.18
C TYR A 178 -5.28 -6.17 4.63
N GLY A 179 -4.74 -6.08 5.84
CA GLY A 179 -3.98 -7.17 6.46
C GLY A 179 -4.81 -8.44 6.61
N GLY A 180 -6.08 -8.30 7.02
CA GLY A 180 -7.04 -9.40 7.08
C GLY A 180 -7.32 -10.01 5.70
N PHE A 181 -7.61 -9.17 4.70
CA PHE A 181 -7.82 -9.63 3.32
C PHE A 181 -6.57 -10.31 2.73
N ALA A 182 -5.38 -9.77 2.99
CA ALA A 182 -4.12 -10.37 2.56
C ALA A 182 -3.90 -11.75 3.20
N ALA A 183 -4.19 -11.89 4.49
CA ALA A 183 -4.07 -13.16 5.20
C ALA A 183 -5.05 -14.21 4.64
N VAL A 184 -6.32 -13.85 4.44
CA VAL A 184 -7.33 -14.73 3.85
C VAL A 184 -6.95 -15.12 2.42
N GLY A 185 -6.55 -14.14 1.59
CA GLY A 185 -6.17 -14.39 0.20
C GLY A 185 -4.98 -15.35 0.09
N ILE A 186 -3.92 -15.13 0.88
CA ILE A 186 -2.76 -16.03 0.91
C ILE A 186 -3.15 -17.42 1.44
N HIS A 187 -3.99 -17.49 2.48
CA HIS A 187 -4.48 -18.77 2.99
C HIS A 187 -5.17 -19.61 1.90
N LEU A 188 -6.06 -18.99 1.14
CA LEU A 188 -6.77 -19.64 0.04
C LEU A 188 -5.82 -20.12 -1.06
N ARG A 189 -4.80 -19.31 -1.40
CA ARG A 189 -3.77 -19.69 -2.37
C ARG A 189 -2.92 -20.87 -1.91
N LEU A 190 -2.49 -20.86 -0.65
CA LEU A 190 -1.74 -21.95 -0.06
C LEU A 190 -2.57 -23.24 0.00
N LYS A 191 -3.83 -23.14 0.41
CA LYS A 191 -4.76 -24.30 0.42
C LYS A 191 -4.93 -24.89 -0.98
N LYS A 192 -5.11 -24.06 -2.00
CA LYS A 192 -5.21 -24.50 -3.40
C LYS A 192 -3.92 -25.15 -3.91
N ALA A 193 -2.77 -24.68 -3.44
CA ALA A 193 -1.46 -25.24 -3.80
C ALA A 193 -1.17 -26.58 -3.10
N ALA A 194 -1.72 -26.79 -1.89
CA ALA A 194 -1.57 -28.03 -1.12
C ALA A 194 -2.51 -29.15 -1.57
N GLY A 195 -3.64 -28.79 -2.21
CA GLY A 195 -4.63 -29.77 -2.71
C GLY A 195 -4.41 -30.24 -4.15
N LYS A 196 -3.35 -29.75 -4.79
CA LYS A 196 -2.84 -30.22 -6.09
C LYS A 196 -1.50 -30.93 -5.93
#